data_3dfe2a5cfbd1ef78e6ac697b81ee0c25
#
_entry.id   3dfe2a5cfbd1ef78e6ac697b81ee0c25
#
_cell.length_a   1.000
_cell.length_b   1.000
_cell.length_c   1.000
_cell.angle_alpha   90.00
_cell.angle_beta   90.00
_cell.angle_gamma   90.00
#
_symmetry.space_group_name_H-M   'P 1'
#
loop_
_entity.id
_entity.type
_entity.pdbx_description
1 polymer ?
#
loop_
_entity_poly.entity_id
_entity_poly.type
_entity_poly.pdbx_seq_one_letter_code
_entity_poly.pdbx_strand_id
1 'polypeptide(L)'
;NCNCLITVNSNLNKYRFLITLIHEITHLYVYKLFKNSVKPHGHEWKNQFRILIAPILNPDVFPKSLLPLLANYFKNPKASTDSDIELVKELKSYDLCDDKNYIHELDLGRKFSIYNGKIFKLEKKLRKRYKCLEIETGKYYLFNANAEININT
;
A
#
# COMPACT_ATOMS: atom_id res chain seq x y z
N ASN A 1 -32.19 3.98 6.02
CA ASN A 1 -30.85 4.42 6.46
C ASN A 1 -29.82 3.56 5.78
N CYS A 2 -29.18 4.09 4.74
CA CYS A 2 -28.04 3.41 4.11
C CYS A 2 -26.80 3.73 4.96
N ASN A 3 -26.33 2.78 5.75
CA ASN A 3 -25.07 2.91 6.47
C ASN A 3 -23.94 2.82 5.45
N CYS A 4 -23.38 3.96 5.05
CA CYS A 4 -22.20 4.00 4.20
C CYS A 4 -20.97 3.80 5.09
N LEU A 5 -20.22 2.72 4.86
CA LEU A 5 -18.97 2.41 5.54
C LEU A 5 -17.79 2.71 4.60
N ILE A 6 -16.83 3.47 5.08
CA ILE A 6 -15.53 3.67 4.41
C ILE A 6 -14.51 2.78 5.08
N THR A 7 -13.77 1.99 4.30
CA THR A 7 -12.67 1.17 4.78
C THR A 7 -11.38 1.60 4.10
N VAL A 8 -10.31 1.74 4.88
CA VAL A 8 -8.97 2.09 4.37
C VAL A 8 -7.97 1.12 4.98
N ASN A 9 -7.00 0.68 4.19
CA ASN A 9 -5.93 -0.21 4.67
C ASN A 9 -5.12 0.46 5.78
N SER A 10 -4.90 -0.25 6.88
CA SER A 10 -4.15 0.25 8.04
C SER A 10 -2.63 0.24 7.86
N ASN A 11 -2.11 -0.50 6.87
CA ASN A 11 -0.69 -0.65 6.59
C ASN A 11 -0.11 0.42 5.65
N LEU A 12 -0.86 1.47 5.36
CA LEU A 12 -0.40 2.60 4.55
C LEU A 12 0.37 3.60 5.42
N ASN A 13 1.42 4.23 4.88
CA ASN A 13 1.99 5.40 5.53
C ASN A 13 0.96 6.53 5.62
N LYS A 14 1.17 7.49 6.52
CA LYS A 14 0.21 8.55 6.82
C LYS A 14 -0.21 9.38 5.60
N TYR A 15 0.68 9.59 4.64
CA TYR A 15 0.37 10.37 3.44
C TYR A 15 -0.46 9.58 2.44
N ARG A 16 -0.11 8.31 2.21
CA ARG A 16 -0.91 7.39 1.40
C ARG A 16 -2.29 7.16 2.02
N PHE A 17 -2.32 6.96 3.34
CA PHE A 17 -3.57 6.81 4.08
C PHE A 17 -4.48 8.02 3.87
N LEU A 18 -3.96 9.24 4.03
CA LEU A 18 -4.74 10.48 3.87
C LEU A 18 -5.29 10.64 2.46
N ILE A 19 -4.46 10.41 1.42
CA ILE A 19 -4.89 10.49 0.02
C ILE A 19 -5.99 9.46 -0.25
N THR A 20 -5.83 8.22 0.23
CA THR A 20 -6.82 7.14 0.06
C THR A 20 -8.11 7.46 0.81
N LEU A 21 -8.02 7.97 2.02
CA LEU A 21 -9.21 8.37 2.80
C LEU A 21 -10.03 9.44 2.05
N ILE A 22 -9.39 10.47 1.50
CA ILE A 22 -10.08 11.52 0.75
C ILE A 22 -10.63 10.97 -0.57
N HIS A 23 -9.94 10.01 -1.21
CA HIS A 23 -10.45 9.29 -2.37
C HIS A 23 -11.79 8.61 -2.06
N GLU A 24 -11.87 7.87 -0.96
CA GLU A 24 -13.10 7.18 -0.54
C GLU A 24 -14.20 8.16 -0.10
N ILE A 25 -13.84 9.22 0.62
CA ILE A 25 -14.78 10.30 0.96
C ILE A 25 -15.35 10.94 -0.31
N THR A 26 -14.53 11.11 -1.35
CA THR A 26 -14.97 11.65 -2.64
C THR A 26 -16.01 10.75 -3.30
N HIS A 27 -15.80 9.42 -3.27
CA HIS A 27 -16.79 8.47 -3.77
C HIS A 27 -18.13 8.62 -3.05
N LEU A 28 -18.10 8.68 -1.72
CA LEU A 28 -19.30 8.87 -0.93
C LEU A 28 -20.00 10.20 -1.24
N TYR A 29 -19.26 11.27 -1.40
CA TYR A 29 -19.80 12.60 -1.69
C TYR A 29 -20.48 12.63 -3.07
N VAL A 30 -19.79 12.14 -4.09
CA VAL A 30 -20.32 12.04 -5.46
C VAL A 30 -21.55 11.13 -5.50
N TYR A 31 -21.53 10.00 -4.80
CA TYR A 31 -22.69 9.12 -4.69
C TYR A 31 -23.90 9.83 -4.04
N LYS A 32 -23.70 10.63 -3.00
CA LYS A 32 -24.79 11.39 -2.37
C LYS A 32 -25.43 12.39 -3.32
N LEU A 33 -24.62 13.06 -4.16
CA LEU A 33 -25.11 14.08 -5.10
C LEU A 33 -25.73 13.49 -6.35
N PHE A 34 -25.09 12.48 -6.94
CA PHE A 34 -25.41 12.00 -8.29
C PHE A 34 -25.96 10.56 -8.31
N LYS A 35 -25.93 9.85 -7.15
CA LYS A 35 -26.27 8.42 -7.07
C LYS A 35 -25.40 7.62 -8.06
N ASN A 36 -26.03 6.79 -8.88
CA ASN A 36 -25.35 5.97 -9.91
C ASN A 36 -25.41 6.59 -11.32
N SER A 37 -25.73 7.90 -11.43
CA SER A 37 -25.89 8.56 -12.73
C SER A 37 -24.57 8.99 -13.37
N VAL A 38 -23.45 8.95 -12.63
CA VAL A 38 -22.13 9.34 -13.11
C VAL A 38 -21.14 8.18 -13.05
N LYS A 39 -20.11 8.22 -13.92
CA LYS A 39 -19.09 7.17 -13.96
C LYS A 39 -18.17 7.24 -12.74
N PRO A 40 -17.82 6.09 -12.12
CA PRO A 40 -16.75 6.04 -11.14
C PRO A 40 -15.46 6.67 -11.70
N HIS A 41 -14.81 7.53 -10.93
CA HIS A 41 -13.63 8.30 -11.34
C HIS A 41 -13.81 9.16 -12.60
N GLY A 42 -15.08 9.49 -12.94
CA GLY A 42 -15.43 10.40 -14.03
C GLY A 42 -15.10 11.85 -13.72
N HIS A 43 -15.58 12.77 -14.56
CA HIS A 43 -15.32 14.21 -14.42
C HIS A 43 -15.78 14.77 -13.07
N GLU A 44 -16.97 14.38 -12.62
CA GLU A 44 -17.58 14.82 -11.36
C GLU A 44 -16.74 14.37 -10.16
N TRP A 45 -16.30 13.11 -10.15
CA TRP A 45 -15.44 12.58 -9.13
C TRP A 45 -14.06 13.29 -9.12
N LYS A 46 -13.43 13.45 -10.26
CA LYS A 46 -12.12 14.15 -10.37
C LYS A 46 -12.19 15.58 -9.89
N ASN A 47 -13.27 16.27 -10.22
CA ASN A 47 -13.49 17.65 -9.78
C ASN A 47 -13.67 17.72 -8.26
N GLN A 48 -14.52 16.85 -7.72
CA GLN A 48 -14.76 16.80 -6.28
C GLN A 48 -13.52 16.39 -5.49
N PHE A 49 -12.73 15.44 -6.01
CA PHE A 49 -11.46 15.05 -5.39
C PHE A 49 -10.48 16.22 -5.28
N ARG A 50 -10.35 17.03 -6.35
CA ARG A 50 -9.52 18.23 -6.32
C ARG A 50 -10.01 19.25 -5.29
N ILE A 51 -11.31 19.46 -5.19
CA ILE A 51 -11.90 20.37 -4.20
C ILE A 51 -11.59 19.92 -2.78
N LEU A 52 -11.75 18.63 -2.49
CA LEU A 52 -11.53 18.09 -1.15
C LEU A 52 -10.05 18.04 -0.74
N ILE A 53 -9.13 17.79 -1.67
CA ILE A 53 -7.70 17.71 -1.37
C ILE A 53 -7.02 19.09 -1.30
N ALA A 54 -7.51 20.09 -2.03
CA ALA A 54 -6.89 21.40 -2.17
C ALA A 54 -6.55 22.07 -0.81
N PRO A 55 -7.44 22.09 0.19
CA PRO A 55 -7.15 22.75 1.47
C PRO A 55 -5.99 22.12 2.24
N ILE A 56 -5.74 20.84 2.03
CA ILE A 56 -4.68 20.09 2.74
C ILE A 56 -3.42 19.90 1.90
N LEU A 57 -3.41 20.36 0.64
CA LEU A 57 -2.24 20.29 -0.24
C LEU A 57 -1.26 21.43 0.07
N ASN A 58 -0.67 21.40 1.25
CA ASN A 58 0.21 22.43 1.79
C ASN A 58 1.36 21.83 2.60
N PRO A 59 2.41 22.63 2.94
CA PRO A 59 3.59 22.14 3.65
C PRO A 59 3.36 21.70 5.10
N ASP A 60 2.25 22.08 5.73
CA ASP A 60 1.92 21.66 7.09
C ASP A 60 1.42 20.22 7.13
N VAL A 61 0.87 19.74 6.00
CA VAL A 61 0.32 18.38 5.87
C VAL A 61 1.25 17.46 5.10
N PHE A 62 1.82 17.91 3.99
CA PHE A 62 2.70 17.10 3.14
C PHE A 62 4.13 17.62 3.09
N PRO A 63 5.13 16.74 3.07
CA PRO A 63 6.52 17.12 2.85
C PRO A 63 6.72 17.90 1.56
N LYS A 64 7.68 18.82 1.55
CA LYS A 64 8.00 19.64 0.38
C LYS A 64 8.34 18.83 -0.87
N SER A 65 8.93 17.66 -0.72
CA SER A 65 9.23 16.73 -1.82
C SER A 65 8.00 16.11 -2.46
N LEU A 66 6.93 15.85 -1.69
CA LEU A 66 5.68 15.31 -2.19
C LEU A 66 4.80 16.35 -2.89
N LEU A 67 4.84 17.61 -2.48
CA LEU A 67 3.91 18.64 -2.96
C LEU A 67 3.92 18.82 -4.48
N PRO A 68 5.06 18.91 -5.19
CA PRO A 68 5.07 19.06 -6.64
C PRO A 68 4.47 17.84 -7.35
N LEU A 69 4.77 16.63 -6.85
CA LEU A 69 4.27 15.37 -7.41
C LEU A 69 2.74 15.25 -7.23
N LEU A 70 2.25 15.59 -6.03
CA LEU A 70 0.83 15.63 -5.75
C LEU A 70 0.11 16.68 -6.57
N ALA A 71 0.66 17.91 -6.67
CA ALA A 71 0.09 18.96 -7.50
C ALA A 71 -0.02 18.53 -8.97
N ASN A 72 0.99 17.85 -9.49
CA ASN A 72 0.95 17.29 -10.85
C ASN A 72 -0.10 16.19 -11.00
N TYR A 73 -0.14 15.23 -10.07
CA TYR A 73 -1.12 14.14 -10.05
C TYR A 73 -2.56 14.67 -10.02
N PHE A 74 -2.84 15.67 -9.19
CA PHE A 74 -4.18 16.23 -9.03
C PHE A 74 -4.66 17.12 -10.19
N LYS A 75 -3.81 17.46 -11.17
CA LYS A 75 -4.27 18.07 -12.44
C LYS A 75 -5.22 17.13 -13.19
N ASN A 76 -4.97 15.80 -13.16
CA ASN A 76 -5.84 14.78 -13.72
C ASN A 76 -5.78 13.49 -12.90
N PRO A 77 -6.43 13.47 -11.73
CA PRO A 77 -6.34 12.33 -10.82
C PRO A 77 -6.91 11.06 -11.48
N LYS A 78 -6.24 9.95 -11.24
CA LYS A 78 -6.63 8.63 -11.72
C LYS A 78 -7.28 7.82 -10.60
N ALA A 79 -7.84 6.67 -10.94
CA ALA A 79 -8.45 5.75 -9.98
C ALA A 79 -7.47 5.25 -8.91
N SER A 80 -6.17 5.17 -9.24
CA SER A 80 -5.10 4.82 -8.31
C SER A 80 -3.90 5.74 -8.48
N THR A 81 -3.25 6.10 -7.38
CA THR A 81 -1.94 6.77 -7.37
C THR A 81 -0.84 5.89 -7.95
N ASP A 82 -1.02 4.56 -7.97
CA ASP A 82 -0.03 3.58 -8.43
C ASP A 82 0.31 3.70 -9.93
N SER A 83 -0.46 4.48 -10.66
CA SER A 83 -0.20 4.80 -12.07
C SER A 83 0.86 5.89 -12.28
N ASP A 84 1.30 6.58 -11.22
CA ASP A 84 2.34 7.60 -11.27
C ASP A 84 3.59 7.09 -10.55
N ILE A 85 4.59 6.70 -11.35
CA ILE A 85 5.79 6.00 -10.85
C ILE A 85 6.59 6.88 -9.89
N GLU A 86 6.75 8.16 -10.17
CA GLU A 86 7.50 9.09 -9.33
C GLU A 86 6.79 9.34 -8.00
N LEU A 87 5.49 9.56 -8.06
CA LEU A 87 4.66 9.73 -6.86
C LEU A 87 4.68 8.46 -5.98
N VAL A 88 4.55 7.27 -6.61
CA VAL A 88 4.62 5.99 -5.87
C VAL A 88 5.97 5.80 -5.19
N LYS A 89 7.06 6.09 -5.91
CA LYS A 89 8.42 5.98 -5.37
C LYS A 89 8.63 6.90 -4.17
N GLU A 90 8.21 8.15 -4.30
CA GLU A 90 8.32 9.13 -3.22
C GLU A 90 7.41 8.76 -2.03
N LEU A 91 6.18 8.34 -2.27
CA LEU A 91 5.29 7.87 -1.20
C LEU A 91 5.86 6.66 -0.46
N LYS A 92 6.52 5.73 -1.17
CA LYS A 92 7.16 4.57 -0.55
C LYS A 92 8.34 4.94 0.37
N SER A 93 9.03 6.05 0.13
CA SER A 93 10.12 6.50 1.01
C SER A 93 9.62 6.90 2.41
N TYR A 94 8.32 7.13 2.56
CA TYR A 94 7.64 7.41 3.83
C TYR A 94 6.94 6.18 4.42
N ASP A 95 6.95 5.06 3.73
CA ASP A 95 6.59 3.82 4.39
C ASP A 95 7.57 3.70 5.56
N LEU A 96 7.05 3.55 6.77
CA LEU A 96 7.92 3.19 7.89
C LEU A 96 8.80 2.07 7.35
N CYS A 97 10.11 2.15 7.59
CA CYS A 97 10.93 0.97 7.44
C CYS A 97 10.22 -0.08 8.28
N ASP A 98 9.34 -0.82 7.63
CA ASP A 98 8.81 -2.00 8.22
C ASP A 98 10.08 -2.82 8.41
N ASP A 99 10.45 -3.13 9.64
CA ASP A 99 11.46 -4.14 9.95
C ASP A 99 11.01 -5.52 9.45
N LYS A 100 10.12 -5.51 8.47
CA LYS A 100 9.61 -6.66 7.75
C LYS A 100 10.66 -7.10 6.75
N ASN A 101 11.32 -8.14 7.10
CA ASN A 101 12.17 -8.84 6.16
C ASN A 101 11.31 -9.72 5.26
N TYR A 102 11.63 -9.75 4.00
CA TYR A 102 10.99 -10.65 3.04
C TYR A 102 11.92 -11.79 2.67
N ILE A 103 11.32 -12.96 2.40
CA ILE A 103 12.11 -14.17 2.10
C ILE A 103 13.04 -14.02 0.88
N HIS A 104 12.72 -13.13 -0.06
CA HIS A 104 13.57 -12.89 -1.24
C HIS A 104 14.88 -12.15 -0.91
N GLU A 105 14.94 -11.50 0.26
CA GLU A 105 16.11 -10.77 0.78
C GLU A 105 17.04 -11.68 1.59
N LEU A 106 16.59 -12.91 1.89
CA LEU A 106 17.31 -13.84 2.74
C LEU A 106 18.28 -14.68 1.92
N ASP A 107 19.50 -14.85 2.44
CA ASP A 107 20.50 -15.75 1.88
C ASP A 107 20.15 -17.22 2.09
N LEU A 108 20.60 -18.08 1.16
CA LEU A 108 20.42 -19.53 1.28
C LEU A 108 21.07 -20.05 2.57
N GLY A 109 20.41 -20.97 3.23
CA GLY A 109 20.85 -21.58 4.48
C GLY A 109 20.51 -20.81 5.74
N ARG A 110 20.04 -19.55 5.64
CA ARG A 110 19.61 -18.76 6.79
C ARG A 110 18.30 -19.30 7.38
N LYS A 111 18.18 -19.13 8.69
CA LYS A 111 16.95 -19.46 9.45
C LYS A 111 16.11 -18.19 9.60
N PHE A 112 14.81 -18.37 9.61
CA PHE A 112 13.83 -17.32 9.84
C PHE A 112 12.58 -17.89 10.53
N SER A 113 11.80 -17.04 11.15
CA SER A 113 10.49 -17.41 11.69
C SER A 113 9.36 -16.67 10.95
N ILE A 114 8.16 -17.16 11.06
CA ILE A 114 6.95 -16.51 10.55
C ILE A 114 6.05 -16.13 11.74
N TYR A 115 4.97 -15.39 11.47
CA TYR A 115 4.07 -14.80 12.47
C TYR A 115 3.54 -15.80 13.54
N ASN A 116 3.48 -17.09 13.25
CA ASN A 116 3.04 -18.14 14.18
C ASN A 116 4.18 -18.76 15.01
N GLY A 117 5.38 -18.21 14.95
CA GLY A 117 6.56 -18.64 15.68
C GLY A 117 7.30 -19.86 15.09
N LYS A 118 6.81 -20.48 14.03
CA LYS A 118 7.49 -21.59 13.36
C LYS A 118 8.78 -21.15 12.70
N ILE A 119 9.85 -21.96 12.85
CA ILE A 119 11.17 -21.69 12.35
C ILE A 119 11.46 -22.52 11.10
N PHE A 120 11.94 -21.84 10.08
CA PHE A 120 12.29 -22.43 8.79
C PHE A 120 13.75 -22.12 8.43
N LYS A 121 14.33 -22.97 7.58
CA LYS A 121 15.61 -22.74 6.93
C LYS A 121 15.39 -22.61 5.43
N LEU A 122 15.93 -21.55 4.82
CA LEU A 122 15.88 -21.36 3.38
C LEU A 122 16.86 -22.31 2.69
N GLU A 123 16.35 -23.26 1.94
CA GLU A 123 17.17 -24.30 1.29
C GLU A 123 17.45 -24.01 -0.19
N LYS A 124 16.43 -23.53 -0.92
CA LYS A 124 16.57 -23.33 -2.37
C LYS A 124 15.61 -22.27 -2.90
N LYS A 125 16.10 -21.42 -3.80
CA LYS A 125 15.30 -20.54 -4.64
C LYS A 125 14.85 -21.29 -5.88
N LEU A 126 13.54 -21.34 -6.11
CA LEU A 126 12.91 -21.87 -7.32
C LEU A 126 12.51 -20.69 -8.23
N ARG A 127 12.00 -20.98 -9.42
CA ARG A 127 11.66 -19.94 -10.41
C ARG A 127 10.76 -18.83 -9.86
N LYS A 128 9.73 -19.15 -9.07
CA LYS A 128 8.76 -18.21 -8.49
C LYS A 128 8.55 -18.37 -6.98
N ARG A 129 9.20 -19.33 -6.34
CA ARG A 129 9.01 -19.67 -4.93
C ARG A 129 10.33 -20.03 -4.26
N TYR A 130 10.30 -20.09 -2.95
CA TYR A 130 11.42 -20.45 -2.09
C TYR A 130 11.08 -21.74 -1.35
N LYS A 131 11.93 -22.76 -1.51
CA LYS A 131 11.80 -24.03 -0.79
C LYS A 131 12.48 -23.89 0.57
N CYS A 132 11.71 -24.11 1.65
CA CYS A 132 12.16 -23.97 3.02
C CYS A 132 11.86 -25.24 3.81
N LEU A 133 12.76 -25.59 4.71
CA LEU A 133 12.64 -26.71 5.63
C LEU A 133 12.12 -26.18 6.97
N GLU A 134 10.99 -26.66 7.46
CA GLU A 134 10.55 -26.43 8.84
C GLU A 134 11.43 -27.22 9.80
N ILE A 135 12.07 -26.53 10.74
CA ILE A 135 13.10 -27.13 11.59
C ILE A 135 12.52 -28.18 12.55
N GLU A 136 11.33 -27.93 13.07
CA GLU A 136 10.69 -28.80 14.07
C GLU A 136 10.18 -30.11 13.46
N THR A 137 9.54 -30.05 12.29
CA THR A 137 8.88 -31.21 11.68
C THR A 137 9.68 -31.88 10.57
N GLY A 138 10.72 -31.24 10.07
CA GLY A 138 11.49 -31.70 8.91
C GLY A 138 10.72 -31.67 7.59
N LYS A 139 9.55 -31.02 7.55
CA LYS A 139 8.74 -30.89 6.32
C LYS A 139 9.17 -29.72 5.47
N TYR A 140 8.98 -29.86 4.16
CA TYR A 140 9.28 -28.79 3.21
C TYR A 140 8.04 -27.97 2.88
N TYR A 141 8.24 -26.65 2.80
CA TYR A 141 7.21 -25.68 2.43
C TYR A 141 7.70 -24.80 1.29
N LEU A 142 6.75 -24.30 0.50
CA LEU A 142 7.02 -23.36 -0.60
C LEU A 142 6.47 -21.98 -0.27
N PHE A 143 7.34 -21.03 -0.07
CA PHE A 143 7.01 -19.64 0.21
C PHE A 143 6.99 -18.78 -1.06
N ASN A 144 6.11 -17.78 -1.07
CA ASN A 144 6.14 -16.72 -2.09
C ASN A 144 7.34 -15.80 -1.83
N ALA A 145 7.90 -15.17 -2.88
CA ALA A 145 9.00 -14.22 -2.77
C ALA A 145 8.73 -13.06 -1.78
N ASN A 146 7.49 -12.62 -1.69
CA ASN A 146 7.04 -11.54 -0.80
C ASN A 146 6.47 -12.03 0.53
N ALA A 147 6.77 -13.26 0.94
CA ALA A 147 6.37 -13.73 2.26
C ALA A 147 7.13 -12.95 3.34
N GLU A 148 6.39 -12.39 4.28
CA GLU A 148 6.96 -11.68 5.45
C GLU A 148 7.59 -12.69 6.40
N ILE A 149 8.80 -12.40 6.85
CA ILE A 149 9.59 -13.23 7.74
C ILE A 149 10.21 -12.40 8.86
N ASN A 150 10.51 -13.05 9.99
CA ASN A 150 11.31 -12.45 11.07
C ASN A 150 12.69 -13.12 11.03
N ILE A 151 13.74 -12.31 10.85
CA ILE A 151 15.12 -12.77 10.95
C ILE A 151 15.51 -12.69 12.42
N ASN A 152 15.48 -13.84 13.11
CA ASN A 152 16.07 -13.90 14.45
C ASN A 152 17.58 -13.85 14.29
N THR A 153 18.18 -12.81 14.80
CA THR A 153 19.63 -12.64 14.96
C THR A 153 20.18 -13.66 15.92
#